data_b49e3e68178453aa40703f6fdf63198a
#
_entry.id   b49e3e68178453aa40703f6fdf63198a
#
_cell.length_a   1.000
_cell.length_b   1.000
_cell.length_c   1.000
_cell.angle_alpha   90.00
_cell.angle_beta   90.00
_cell.angle_gamma   90.00
#
_symmetry.space_group_name_H-M   'P 1'
#
loop_
_entity.id
_entity.type
_entity.pdbx_description
1 polymer ?
#
loop_
_entity_poly.entity_id
_entity_poly.type
_entity_poly.pdbx_seq_one_letter_code
_entity_poly.pdbx_strand_id
1 'polypeptide(L)'
;AGAIRHAGVKNPLVLLDEIDKVSNDYKGDTFSALLEVLDPDQNKHFRDHYVELPLDLSKVFFIATANSTSTIPRPLLDRMEVIEVSSYTENEKFHIAKEHLLKKQLVANGKEKGRLKIADKALKDIIRYYTREAGVRELERKIGTVCRKAAKEYLENENTNIRVNSANLTDYLGIRKYSLTMANKKNEIGIVRGLAWTAVGG
;
A
#
# COMPACT_ATOMS: atom_id res chain seq x y z
N ALA A 1 -14.80 9.63 21.51
CA ALA A 1 -15.72 10.79 21.40
C ALA A 1 -15.41 11.69 20.20
N GLY A 2 -14.15 12.12 19.99
CA GLY A 2 -13.77 13.06 18.93
C GLY A 2 -14.21 12.65 17.51
N ALA A 3 -13.97 11.39 17.12
CA ALA A 3 -14.35 10.87 15.78
C ALA A 3 -15.89 10.91 15.57
N ILE A 4 -16.67 10.51 16.57
CA ILE A 4 -18.14 10.53 16.49
C ILE A 4 -18.66 11.97 16.38
N ARG A 5 -18.10 12.88 17.18
CA ARG A 5 -18.45 14.31 17.10
C ARG A 5 -18.14 14.89 15.71
N HIS A 6 -16.98 14.53 15.14
CA HIS A 6 -16.60 15.00 13.80
C HIS A 6 -17.52 14.45 12.72
N ALA A 7 -17.95 13.20 12.84
CA ALA A 7 -18.87 12.56 11.90
C ALA A 7 -20.29 13.16 11.93
N GLY A 8 -20.72 13.75 13.05
CA GLY A 8 -22.03 14.39 13.21
C GLY A 8 -23.24 13.45 13.15
N VAL A 9 -23.00 12.13 13.17
CA VAL A 9 -24.05 11.09 13.11
C VAL A 9 -23.80 10.03 14.18
N LYS A 10 -24.86 9.29 14.58
CA LYS A 10 -24.76 8.23 15.61
C LYS A 10 -24.27 6.88 15.08
N ASN A 11 -24.26 6.70 13.76
CA ASN A 11 -23.92 5.45 13.08
C ASN A 11 -22.83 5.64 12.00
N PRO A 12 -21.71 6.30 12.32
CA PRO A 12 -20.64 6.48 11.33
C PRO A 12 -19.91 5.18 11.05
N LEU A 13 -19.21 5.15 9.91
CA LEU A 13 -18.11 4.23 9.68
C LEU A 13 -16.84 4.87 10.25
N VAL A 14 -16.14 4.14 11.11
CA VAL A 14 -14.87 4.57 11.71
C VAL A 14 -13.74 3.68 11.22
N LEU A 15 -12.76 4.26 10.54
CA LEU A 15 -11.55 3.57 10.11
C LEU A 15 -10.46 3.73 11.17
N LEU A 16 -9.93 2.61 11.64
CA LEU A 16 -8.78 2.51 12.54
C LEU A 16 -7.59 2.03 11.70
N ASP A 17 -6.74 2.96 11.28
CA ASP A 17 -5.62 2.63 10.40
C ASP A 17 -4.38 2.19 11.18
N GLU A 18 -3.70 1.13 10.70
CA GLU A 18 -2.43 0.61 11.24
C GLU A 18 -2.50 0.23 12.75
N ILE A 19 -3.54 -0.50 13.17
CA ILE A 19 -3.70 -0.89 14.59
C ILE A 19 -2.56 -1.78 15.12
N ASP A 20 -1.81 -2.43 14.25
CA ASP A 20 -0.62 -3.20 14.59
C ASP A 20 0.57 -2.34 15.09
N LYS A 21 0.52 -1.03 14.86
CA LYS A 21 1.55 -0.07 15.30
C LYS A 21 1.21 0.64 16.61
N VAL A 22 0.06 0.31 17.19
CA VAL A 22 -0.30 0.84 18.49
C VAL A 22 0.66 0.25 19.53
N SER A 23 1.45 1.12 20.16
CA SER A 23 2.38 0.71 21.22
C SER A 23 1.69 0.77 22.58
N ASN A 24 2.05 -0.16 23.46
CA ASN A 24 1.70 -0.13 24.90
C ASN A 24 2.59 0.90 25.60
N ASP A 25 2.54 2.16 25.19
CA ASP A 25 3.28 3.22 25.87
C ASP A 25 2.63 3.62 27.20
N TYR A 26 3.43 4.17 28.10
CA TYR A 26 3.15 4.58 29.48
C TYR A 26 1.88 5.44 29.71
N LYS A 27 1.09 5.74 28.68
CA LYS A 27 -0.10 6.63 28.74
C LYS A 27 -1.45 5.92 28.69
N GLY A 28 -1.48 4.62 28.77
CA GLY A 28 -2.72 3.85 28.81
C GLY A 28 -2.71 2.68 27.83
N ASP A 29 -3.42 1.62 28.19
CA ASP A 29 -3.58 0.44 27.36
C ASP A 29 -4.62 0.73 26.25
N THR A 30 -4.14 1.17 25.11
CA THR A 30 -5.00 1.46 23.95
C THR A 30 -5.74 0.22 23.47
N PHE A 31 -5.14 -0.97 23.64
CA PHE A 31 -5.83 -2.22 23.31
C PHE A 31 -6.98 -2.52 24.24
N SER A 32 -6.89 -2.22 25.53
CA SER A 32 -8.01 -2.32 26.46
C SER A 32 -9.16 -1.40 26.08
N ALA A 33 -8.87 -0.17 25.69
CA ALA A 33 -9.89 0.75 25.18
C ALA A 33 -10.56 0.23 23.88
N LEU A 34 -9.78 -0.37 22.98
CA LEU A 34 -10.33 -0.98 21.76
C LEU A 34 -11.17 -2.23 22.06
N LEU A 35 -10.82 -3.01 23.07
CA LEU A 35 -11.62 -4.15 23.51
C LEU A 35 -13.01 -3.69 23.99
N GLU A 36 -13.08 -2.61 24.76
CA GLU A 36 -14.35 -2.04 25.21
C GLU A 36 -15.18 -1.48 24.05
N VAL A 37 -14.53 -0.78 23.10
CA VAL A 37 -15.18 -0.19 21.92
C VAL A 37 -15.75 -1.26 21.00
N LEU A 38 -15.06 -2.38 20.81
CA LEU A 38 -15.45 -3.44 19.87
C LEU A 38 -16.32 -4.53 20.50
N ASP A 39 -16.46 -4.54 21.81
CA ASP A 39 -17.31 -5.49 22.51
C ASP A 39 -18.80 -5.06 22.44
N PRO A 40 -19.70 -5.87 21.85
CA PRO A 40 -21.11 -5.52 21.70
C PRO A 40 -21.84 -5.29 23.01
N ASP A 41 -21.39 -5.90 24.12
CA ASP A 41 -22.02 -5.78 25.43
C ASP A 41 -21.58 -4.51 26.17
N GLN A 42 -20.35 -4.06 25.93
CA GLN A 42 -19.73 -2.91 26.60
C GLN A 42 -19.88 -1.60 25.79
N ASN A 43 -19.88 -1.66 24.47
CA ASN A 43 -19.83 -0.47 23.60
C ASN A 43 -21.08 0.43 23.70
N LYS A 44 -22.20 -0.08 24.19
CA LYS A 44 -23.43 0.72 24.45
C LYS A 44 -23.25 1.74 25.57
N HIS A 45 -22.32 1.47 26.49
CA HIS A 45 -22.07 2.29 27.67
C HIS A 45 -20.64 2.82 27.71
N PHE A 46 -19.98 2.88 26.53
CA PHE A 46 -18.60 3.35 26.44
C PHE A 46 -18.45 4.74 27.07
N ARG A 47 -17.44 4.92 27.91
CA ARG A 47 -17.08 6.22 28.50
C ARG A 47 -15.74 6.67 28.02
N ASP A 48 -15.73 7.83 27.39
CA ASP A 48 -14.49 8.53 27.06
C ASP A 48 -13.88 9.12 28.35
N HIS A 49 -12.66 8.73 28.67
CA HIS A 49 -11.98 9.17 29.91
C HIS A 49 -11.75 10.68 30.01
N TYR A 50 -11.81 11.39 28.88
CA TYR A 50 -11.62 12.85 28.87
C TYR A 50 -12.95 13.61 29.02
N VAL A 51 -14.00 13.13 28.38
CA VAL A 51 -15.30 13.80 28.37
C VAL A 51 -16.23 13.29 29.48
N GLU A 52 -15.97 12.06 29.98
CA GLU A 52 -16.73 11.34 30.99
C GLU A 52 -18.22 11.14 30.70
N LEU A 53 -18.64 11.40 29.46
CA LEU A 53 -20.02 11.16 29.02
C LEU A 53 -20.15 9.76 28.42
N PRO A 54 -21.25 9.06 28.71
CA PRO A 54 -21.53 7.78 28.09
C PRO A 54 -21.89 7.98 26.60
N LEU A 55 -21.29 7.15 25.76
CA LEU A 55 -21.51 7.13 24.32
C LEU A 55 -22.00 5.74 23.91
N ASP A 56 -23.10 5.68 23.19
CA ASP A 56 -23.58 4.44 22.59
C ASP A 56 -22.89 4.25 21.22
N LEU A 57 -21.97 3.27 21.16
CA LEU A 57 -21.22 2.91 19.95
C LEU A 57 -21.82 1.69 19.24
N SER A 58 -22.95 1.13 19.69
CA SER A 58 -23.55 -0.09 19.14
C SER A 58 -23.95 -0.01 17.67
N LYS A 59 -24.11 1.20 17.14
CA LYS A 59 -24.46 1.46 15.73
C LYS A 59 -23.29 1.94 14.88
N VAL A 60 -22.09 1.99 15.46
CA VAL A 60 -20.88 2.40 14.75
C VAL A 60 -20.31 1.18 14.04
N PHE A 61 -19.98 1.34 12.76
CA PHE A 61 -19.28 0.32 12.00
C PHE A 61 -17.77 0.58 12.01
N PHE A 62 -17.00 -0.37 12.51
CA PHE A 62 -15.55 -0.25 12.59
C PHE A 62 -14.87 -1.05 11.50
N ILE A 63 -13.89 -0.42 10.82
CA ILE A 63 -12.94 -1.10 9.93
C ILE A 63 -11.56 -0.83 10.50
N ALA A 64 -10.77 -1.88 10.68
CA ALA A 64 -9.38 -1.77 11.10
C ALA A 64 -8.44 -2.25 9.99
N THR A 65 -7.28 -1.60 9.83
CA THR A 65 -6.22 -2.07 8.96
C THR A 65 -4.99 -2.44 9.77
N ALA A 66 -4.26 -3.44 9.32
CA ALA A 66 -2.98 -3.86 9.89
C ALA A 66 -2.08 -4.45 8.82
N ASN A 67 -0.76 -4.34 8.99
CA ASN A 67 0.20 -5.03 8.14
C ASN A 67 0.46 -6.47 8.61
N SER A 68 0.28 -6.72 9.91
CA SER A 68 0.45 -8.02 10.53
C SER A 68 -0.50 -8.18 11.71
N THR A 69 -1.05 -9.37 11.88
CA THR A 69 -1.85 -9.72 13.06
C THR A 69 -1.01 -10.15 14.25
N SER A 70 0.30 -10.39 14.07
CA SER A 70 1.19 -10.95 15.10
C SER A 70 1.36 -10.08 16.34
N THR A 71 1.20 -8.77 16.22
CA THR A 71 1.33 -7.80 17.33
C THR A 71 0.00 -7.43 17.97
N ILE A 72 -1.11 -7.86 17.37
CA ILE A 72 -2.46 -7.58 17.86
C ILE A 72 -2.85 -8.65 18.89
N PRO A 73 -3.30 -8.26 20.10
CA PRO A 73 -3.73 -9.20 21.12
C PRO A 73 -4.87 -10.10 20.63
N ARG A 74 -4.76 -11.39 20.94
CA ARG A 74 -5.75 -12.40 20.51
C ARG A 74 -7.19 -12.06 20.92
N PRO A 75 -7.48 -11.55 22.14
CA PRO A 75 -8.83 -11.16 22.51
C PRO A 75 -9.43 -10.06 21.62
N LEU A 76 -8.58 -9.21 20.99
CA LEU A 76 -9.05 -8.20 20.06
C LEU A 76 -9.35 -8.81 18.68
N LEU A 77 -8.51 -9.73 18.20
CA LEU A 77 -8.75 -10.46 16.96
C LEU A 77 -10.02 -11.31 17.01
N ASP A 78 -10.33 -11.90 18.18
CA ASP A 78 -11.54 -12.71 18.38
C ASP A 78 -12.84 -11.91 18.25
N ARG A 79 -12.78 -10.57 18.32
CA ARG A 79 -13.90 -9.64 18.13
C ARG A 79 -13.96 -9.06 16.72
N MET A 80 -13.07 -9.45 15.83
CA MET A 80 -12.96 -8.93 14.46
C MET A 80 -13.12 -10.05 13.45
N GLU A 81 -13.72 -9.75 12.32
CA GLU A 81 -13.59 -10.57 11.13
C GLU A 81 -12.29 -10.21 10.41
N VAL A 82 -11.37 -11.17 10.34
CA VAL A 82 -10.07 -10.97 9.71
C VAL A 82 -10.15 -11.30 8.22
N ILE A 83 -9.94 -10.30 7.37
CA ILE A 83 -9.91 -10.45 5.91
C ILE A 83 -8.47 -10.25 5.45
N GLU A 84 -7.84 -11.31 4.97
CA GLU A 84 -6.49 -11.24 4.43
C GLU A 84 -6.48 -10.71 3.01
N VAL A 85 -5.68 -9.65 2.77
CA VAL A 85 -5.44 -9.10 1.44
C VAL A 85 -4.06 -9.57 0.96
N SER A 86 -4.04 -10.45 -0.02
CA SER A 86 -2.80 -10.99 -0.59
C SER A 86 -2.00 -9.92 -1.35
N SER A 87 -0.69 -10.18 -1.52
CA SER A 87 0.16 -9.37 -2.40
C SER A 87 -0.26 -9.50 -3.86
N TYR A 88 -0.07 -8.43 -4.64
CA TYR A 88 -0.30 -8.46 -6.07
C TYR A 88 0.77 -9.26 -6.80
N THR A 89 0.35 -10.07 -7.75
CA THR A 89 1.23 -10.73 -8.72
C THR A 89 1.84 -9.71 -9.70
N GLU A 90 2.90 -10.07 -10.39
CA GLU A 90 3.52 -9.21 -11.42
C GLU A 90 2.51 -8.78 -12.50
N ASN A 91 1.63 -9.69 -12.89
CA ASN A 91 0.63 -9.41 -13.92
C ASN A 91 -0.43 -8.41 -13.43
N GLU A 92 -0.90 -8.57 -12.20
CA GLU A 92 -1.83 -7.61 -11.59
C GLU A 92 -1.18 -6.23 -11.42
N LYS A 93 0.06 -6.17 -10.92
CA LYS A 93 0.82 -4.92 -10.85
C LYS A 93 0.96 -4.24 -12.20
N PHE A 94 1.19 -5.01 -13.28
CA PHE A 94 1.26 -4.48 -14.63
C PHE A 94 -0.07 -3.85 -15.08
N HIS A 95 -1.19 -4.54 -14.87
CA HIS A 95 -2.51 -3.99 -15.21
C HIS A 95 -2.84 -2.75 -14.37
N ILE A 96 -2.62 -2.78 -13.07
CA ILE A 96 -2.80 -1.63 -12.18
C ILE A 96 -1.93 -0.45 -12.66
N ALA A 97 -0.67 -0.69 -12.99
CA ALA A 97 0.24 0.34 -13.49
C ALA A 97 -0.27 0.97 -14.78
N LYS A 98 -0.69 0.17 -15.74
CA LYS A 98 -1.12 0.61 -17.09
C LYS A 98 -2.45 1.34 -17.06
N GLU A 99 -3.43 0.80 -16.33
CA GLU A 99 -4.80 1.26 -16.36
C GLU A 99 -5.08 2.41 -15.40
N HIS A 100 -4.38 2.44 -14.26
CA HIS A 100 -4.64 3.38 -13.17
C HIS A 100 -3.45 4.30 -12.86
N LEU A 101 -2.28 3.73 -12.48
CA LEU A 101 -1.18 4.53 -11.95
C LEU A 101 -0.58 5.48 -12.99
N LEU A 102 -0.39 5.00 -14.22
CA LEU A 102 0.15 5.84 -15.29
C LEU A 102 -0.76 7.02 -15.59
N LYS A 103 -2.06 6.80 -15.69
CA LYS A 103 -3.05 7.88 -15.92
C LYS A 103 -3.02 8.90 -14.78
N LYS A 104 -3.04 8.41 -13.52
CA LYS A 104 -2.97 9.26 -12.32
C LYS A 104 -1.71 10.11 -12.30
N GLN A 105 -0.54 9.52 -12.59
CA GLN A 105 0.74 10.22 -12.58
C GLN A 105 0.89 11.19 -13.76
N LEU A 106 0.31 10.92 -14.92
CA LEU A 106 0.27 11.86 -16.05
C LEU A 106 -0.51 13.11 -15.68
N VAL A 107 -1.71 12.96 -15.12
CA VAL A 107 -2.53 14.09 -14.67
C VAL A 107 -1.81 14.90 -13.58
N ALA A 108 -1.25 14.24 -12.58
CA ALA A 108 -0.55 14.88 -11.46
C ALA A 108 0.70 15.68 -11.88
N ASN A 109 1.32 15.32 -13.02
CA ASN A 109 2.51 16.01 -13.53
C ASN A 109 2.23 16.90 -14.75
N GLY A 110 0.97 17.34 -14.96
CA GLY A 110 0.58 18.30 -15.99
C GLY A 110 0.75 17.82 -17.43
N LYS A 111 0.80 16.49 -17.65
CA LYS A 111 0.95 15.92 -18.99
C LYS A 111 -0.41 15.68 -19.63
N GLU A 112 -0.67 16.33 -20.74
CA GLU A 112 -1.81 16.00 -21.59
C GLU A 112 -1.63 14.62 -22.22
N LYS A 113 -2.77 13.98 -22.54
CA LYS A 113 -2.79 12.67 -23.19
C LYS A 113 -1.95 12.70 -24.49
N GLY A 114 -0.99 11.76 -24.59
CA GLY A 114 -0.27 11.47 -25.81
C GLY A 114 1.19 11.93 -25.91
N ARG A 115 1.62 12.84 -25.05
CA ARG A 115 3.01 13.39 -25.09
C ARG A 115 4.05 12.47 -24.45
N LEU A 116 3.65 11.62 -23.51
CA LEU A 116 4.50 10.60 -22.91
C LEU A 116 3.87 9.22 -23.12
N LYS A 117 4.63 8.31 -23.70
CA LYS A 117 4.28 6.89 -23.85
C LYS A 117 5.32 6.03 -23.15
N ILE A 118 4.87 5.20 -22.22
CA ILE A 118 5.72 4.18 -21.57
C ILE A 118 5.34 2.83 -22.19
N ALA A 119 6.33 2.15 -22.78
CA ALA A 119 6.11 0.85 -23.39
C ALA A 119 5.77 -0.21 -22.33
N ASP A 120 4.91 -1.16 -22.67
CA ASP A 120 4.48 -2.24 -21.77
C ASP A 120 5.68 -3.03 -21.22
N LYS A 121 6.72 -3.25 -22.02
CA LYS A 121 7.96 -3.88 -21.59
C LYS A 121 8.70 -3.03 -20.54
N ALA A 122 8.70 -1.71 -20.70
CA ALA A 122 9.31 -0.81 -19.70
C ALA A 122 8.55 -0.83 -18.37
N LEU A 123 7.21 -0.89 -18.39
CA LEU A 123 6.42 -1.06 -17.17
C LEU A 123 6.75 -2.38 -16.44
N LYS A 124 6.88 -3.49 -17.17
CA LYS A 124 7.31 -4.77 -16.61
C LYS A 124 8.73 -4.71 -16.06
N ASP A 125 9.63 -4.00 -16.74
CA ASP A 125 11.00 -3.80 -16.26
C ASP A 125 11.04 -2.94 -14.99
N ILE A 126 10.16 -1.96 -14.84
CA ILE A 126 10.02 -1.18 -13.59
C ILE A 126 9.63 -2.11 -12.46
N ILE A 127 8.62 -2.94 -12.65
CA ILE A 127 8.14 -3.90 -11.65
C ILE A 127 9.27 -4.85 -11.24
N ARG A 128 9.98 -5.42 -12.19
CA ARG A 128 10.99 -6.46 -11.95
C ARG A 128 12.30 -5.97 -11.37
N TYR A 129 12.77 -4.80 -11.82
CA TYR A 129 14.14 -4.35 -11.56
C TYR A 129 14.22 -3.12 -10.66
N TYR A 130 13.10 -2.41 -10.42
CA TYR A 130 13.13 -1.17 -9.65
C TYR A 130 12.19 -1.17 -8.44
N THR A 131 11.35 -2.21 -8.29
CA THR A 131 10.44 -2.35 -7.13
C THR A 131 10.56 -3.73 -6.50
N ARG A 132 10.37 -3.78 -5.16
CA ARG A 132 10.28 -5.03 -4.41
C ARG A 132 9.33 -4.83 -3.23
N GLU A 133 8.05 -4.96 -3.51
CA GLU A 133 6.97 -4.68 -2.57
C GLU A 133 5.78 -5.61 -2.78
N ALA A 134 4.96 -5.85 -1.76
CA ALA A 134 3.71 -6.60 -1.87
C ALA A 134 2.64 -5.81 -2.66
N GLY A 135 2.54 -4.52 -2.42
CA GLY A 135 1.61 -3.59 -3.06
C GLY A 135 2.15 -2.93 -4.33
N VAL A 136 1.73 -1.68 -4.56
CA VAL A 136 2.06 -0.87 -5.74
C VAL A 136 2.51 0.56 -5.41
N ARG A 137 2.80 0.87 -4.15
CA ARG A 137 3.19 2.23 -3.72
C ARG A 137 4.56 2.65 -4.28
N GLU A 138 5.54 1.75 -4.24
CA GLU A 138 6.86 2.03 -4.82
C GLU A 138 6.77 2.10 -6.34
N LEU A 139 5.98 1.23 -6.97
CA LEU A 139 5.70 1.24 -8.40
C LEU A 139 5.10 2.59 -8.83
N GLU A 140 4.12 3.10 -8.11
CA GLU A 140 3.55 4.42 -8.35
C GLU A 140 4.61 5.53 -8.26
N ARG A 141 5.46 5.49 -7.23
CA ARG A 141 6.56 6.45 -7.05
C ARG A 141 7.56 6.41 -8.21
N LYS A 142 7.89 5.21 -8.73
CA LYS A 142 8.79 5.05 -9.87
C LYS A 142 8.17 5.59 -11.15
N ILE A 143 6.91 5.28 -11.41
CA ILE A 143 6.16 5.84 -12.55
C ILE A 143 6.11 7.37 -12.44
N GLY A 144 5.81 7.91 -11.25
CA GLY A 144 5.84 9.36 -11.00
C GLY A 144 7.21 9.99 -11.26
N THR A 145 8.30 9.30 -10.93
CA THR A 145 9.67 9.78 -11.23
C THR A 145 9.91 9.83 -12.74
N VAL A 146 9.49 8.81 -13.49
CA VAL A 146 9.56 8.81 -14.95
C VAL A 146 8.76 9.97 -15.53
N CYS A 147 7.52 10.17 -15.05
CA CYS A 147 6.66 11.27 -15.51
C CYS A 147 7.27 12.64 -15.24
N ARG A 148 7.87 12.87 -14.06
CA ARG A 148 8.52 14.16 -13.72
C ARG A 148 9.74 14.43 -14.60
N LYS A 149 10.63 13.43 -14.77
CA LYS A 149 11.81 13.60 -15.64
C LYS A 149 11.41 13.83 -17.10
N ALA A 150 10.43 13.07 -17.58
CA ALA A 150 9.87 13.30 -18.92
C ALA A 150 9.21 14.70 -19.04
N ALA A 151 8.60 15.22 -17.96
CA ALA A 151 8.07 16.58 -17.96
C ALA A 151 9.19 17.63 -18.11
N LYS A 152 10.30 17.44 -17.38
CA LYS A 152 11.48 18.30 -17.51
C LYS A 152 12.03 18.28 -18.93
N GLU A 153 12.30 17.09 -19.48
CA GLU A 153 12.81 16.90 -20.85
C GLU A 153 11.91 17.58 -21.91
N TYR A 154 10.60 17.50 -21.74
CA TYR A 154 9.64 18.13 -22.61
C TYR A 154 9.73 19.68 -22.59
N LEU A 155 9.98 20.26 -21.40
CA LEU A 155 10.13 21.71 -21.25
C LEU A 155 11.46 22.21 -21.82
N GLU A 156 12.50 21.40 -21.75
CA GLU A 156 13.84 21.72 -22.29
C GLU A 156 13.89 21.58 -23.82
N ASN A 157 13.15 20.61 -24.38
CA ASN A 157 13.10 20.29 -25.80
C ASN A 157 11.70 20.48 -26.34
N GLU A 158 11.26 21.71 -26.62
CA GLU A 158 9.90 22.04 -27.05
C GLU A 158 9.40 21.11 -28.18
N ASN A 159 8.19 20.51 -27.96
CA ASN A 159 7.47 19.66 -28.91
C ASN A 159 7.95 18.22 -29.16
N THR A 160 8.76 17.63 -28.29
CA THR A 160 9.19 16.24 -28.46
C THR A 160 8.22 15.24 -27.85
N ASN A 161 7.73 14.27 -28.62
CA ASN A 161 7.01 13.13 -28.10
C ASN A 161 7.98 12.16 -27.39
N ILE A 162 7.85 12.02 -26.08
CA ILE A 162 8.76 11.20 -25.26
C ILE A 162 8.25 9.77 -25.24
N ARG A 163 9.12 8.83 -25.60
CA ARG A 163 8.85 7.39 -25.53
C ARG A 163 9.85 6.72 -24.61
N VAL A 164 9.36 6.20 -23.48
CA VAL A 164 10.16 5.43 -22.52
C VAL A 164 10.05 3.94 -22.85
N ASN A 165 11.17 3.30 -23.02
CA ASN A 165 11.30 1.86 -23.32
C ASN A 165 12.37 1.23 -22.39
N SER A 166 12.61 -0.08 -22.52
CA SER A 166 13.57 -0.81 -21.70
C SER A 166 15.03 -0.31 -21.84
N ALA A 167 15.37 0.27 -23.00
CA ALA A 167 16.77 0.70 -23.29
C ALA A 167 17.10 2.03 -22.62
N ASN A 168 16.14 3.00 -22.62
CA ASN A 168 16.34 4.32 -22.02
C ASN A 168 15.78 4.45 -20.60
N LEU A 169 15.27 3.36 -20.01
CA LEU A 169 14.68 3.38 -18.66
C LEU A 169 15.71 3.78 -17.58
N THR A 170 16.98 3.46 -17.80
CA THR A 170 18.09 3.84 -16.91
C THR A 170 18.31 5.34 -16.81
N ASP A 171 17.98 6.11 -17.85
CA ASP A 171 18.12 7.57 -17.85
C ASP A 171 17.10 8.20 -16.88
N TYR A 172 15.95 7.56 -16.73
CA TYR A 172 14.88 8.01 -15.84
C TYR A 172 15.03 7.48 -14.41
N LEU A 173 15.41 6.20 -14.23
CA LEU A 173 15.38 5.54 -12.91
C LEU A 173 16.77 5.18 -12.36
N GLY A 174 17.82 5.38 -13.15
CA GLY A 174 19.18 4.98 -12.79
C GLY A 174 19.41 3.47 -12.95
N ILE A 175 20.46 2.97 -12.33
CA ILE A 175 20.87 1.57 -12.41
C ILE A 175 19.77 0.67 -11.81
N ARG A 176 19.57 -0.50 -12.41
CA ARG A 176 18.66 -1.53 -11.89
C ARG A 176 19.02 -1.90 -10.46
N LYS A 177 18.02 -1.86 -9.56
CA LYS A 177 18.23 -2.13 -8.13
C LYS A 177 18.19 -3.61 -7.80
N TYR A 178 17.37 -4.36 -8.53
CA TYR A 178 17.15 -5.78 -8.29
C TYR A 178 17.53 -6.58 -9.53
N SER A 179 18.18 -7.73 -9.30
CA SER A 179 18.41 -8.73 -10.34
C SER A 179 17.45 -9.89 -10.11
N LEU A 180 16.83 -10.40 -11.18
CA LEU A 180 16.12 -11.64 -11.10
C LEU A 180 17.14 -12.77 -10.93
N THR A 181 17.11 -13.43 -9.79
CA THR A 181 17.85 -14.68 -9.60
C THR A 181 17.07 -15.77 -10.36
N MET A 182 17.46 -15.99 -11.62
CA MET A 182 16.83 -17.07 -12.40
C MET A 182 17.28 -18.43 -11.85
N ALA A 183 16.36 -19.39 -11.87
CA ALA A 183 16.74 -20.78 -11.66
C ALA A 183 17.82 -21.19 -12.64
N ASN A 184 18.73 -22.07 -12.23
CA ASN A 184 19.79 -22.53 -13.11
C ASN A 184 19.16 -23.15 -14.36
N LYS A 185 19.62 -22.72 -15.53
CA LYS A 185 19.16 -23.27 -16.81
C LYS A 185 19.65 -24.69 -17.05
N LYS A 186 20.63 -25.15 -16.26
CA LYS A 186 21.23 -26.47 -16.32
C LYS A 186 21.29 -27.08 -14.93
N ASN A 187 21.17 -28.38 -14.86
CA ASN A 187 21.39 -29.12 -13.61
C ASN A 187 22.87 -29.03 -13.22
N GLU A 188 23.13 -28.61 -11.99
CA GLU A 188 24.47 -28.52 -11.41
C GLU A 188 24.54 -29.45 -10.20
N ILE A 189 25.55 -30.31 -10.18
CA ILE A 189 25.75 -31.29 -9.07
C ILE A 189 26.16 -30.50 -7.82
N GLY A 190 25.49 -30.83 -6.69
CA GLY A 190 25.75 -30.19 -5.39
C GLY A 190 25.04 -28.86 -5.15
N ILE A 191 24.19 -28.38 -6.08
CA ILE A 191 23.42 -27.16 -5.91
C ILE A 191 21.92 -27.52 -5.80
N VAL A 192 21.32 -27.17 -4.67
CA VAL A 192 19.87 -27.28 -4.44
C VAL A 192 19.34 -25.88 -4.14
N ARG A 193 18.26 -25.48 -4.82
CA ARG A 193 17.55 -24.23 -4.55
C ARG A 193 16.34 -24.51 -3.69
N GLY A 194 16.29 -23.87 -2.54
CA GLY A 194 15.10 -23.84 -1.71
C GLY A 194 14.13 -22.75 -2.17
N LEU A 195 12.84 -23.01 -1.99
CA LEU A 195 11.81 -21.99 -2.09
C LEU A 195 11.63 -21.34 -0.72
N ALA A 196 11.57 -20.02 -0.68
CA ALA A 196 11.32 -19.29 0.55
C ALA A 196 10.17 -18.29 0.32
N TRP A 197 9.23 -18.27 1.26
CA TRP A 197 8.21 -17.25 1.32
C TRP A 197 8.81 -15.98 1.92
N THR A 198 8.61 -14.84 1.27
CA THR A 198 9.08 -13.55 1.77
C THR A 198 7.92 -12.58 1.97
N ALA A 199 8.12 -11.55 2.81
CA ALA A 199 7.12 -10.51 3.06
C ALA A 199 6.69 -9.72 1.79
N VAL A 200 7.41 -9.88 0.68
CA VAL A 200 7.14 -9.21 -0.60
C VAL A 200 6.66 -10.16 -1.70
N GLY A 201 6.36 -11.38 -1.33
CA GLY A 201 5.97 -12.47 -2.22
C GLY A 201 7.07 -13.52 -2.36
N GLY A 202 6.72 -14.67 -2.91
CA GLY A 202 7.63 -15.79 -3.23
C GLY A 202 8.25 -15.66 -4.62
#